data_2efbd314c6d3f65091fc006c43a489b5
#
_entry.id   2efbd314c6d3f65091fc006c43a489b5
#
_cell.length_a   1.000
_cell.length_b   1.000
_cell.length_c   1.000
_cell.angle_alpha   90.00
_cell.angle_beta   90.00
_cell.angle_gamma   90.00
#
_symmetry.space_group_name_H-M   'P 1'
#
loop_
_entity.id
_entity.type
_entity.pdbx_description
1 polymer ?
#
loop_
_entity_poly.entity_id
_entity_poly.type
_entity_poly.pdbx_seq_one_letter_code
_entity_poly.pdbx_strand_id
1 'polypeptide(L)'
;MSRRLIAVWLLFVALAVAIVLVERQHRTATSAAAGSRDERRLLPVEVAELGAIEVMHKGTLHRFERDPAGAWFYHGIHTGSEQQHGHNADPAAAAQIEKAFTGFGRTRMERQFPLNIQADEFQVTRPEIFIMVYQSKEAQPLARYAVGIVAPDGVSRYVLPVGSTYVMTIANYQIDNLLNLIQAVGEKPGQGTSKK
;
A
#
# COMPACT_ATOMS: atom_id res chain seq x y z
N MET A 1 30.19 10.24 -41.56
CA MET A 1 29.92 10.39 -40.10
C MET A 1 31.24 10.59 -39.38
N SER A 2 31.36 11.62 -38.54
CA SER A 2 32.63 11.90 -37.84
C SER A 2 32.85 10.84 -36.75
N ARG A 3 34.11 10.40 -36.55
CA ARG A 3 34.47 9.40 -35.49
C ARG A 3 33.91 9.78 -34.10
N ARG A 4 33.72 11.09 -33.84
CA ARG A 4 33.16 11.63 -32.60
C ARG A 4 31.67 11.31 -32.45
N LEU A 5 30.88 11.37 -33.53
CA LEU A 5 29.46 10.99 -33.49
C LEU A 5 29.25 9.49 -33.20
N ILE A 6 30.11 8.66 -33.78
CA ILE A 6 30.06 7.19 -33.53
C ILE A 6 30.36 6.90 -32.06
N ALA A 7 31.36 7.54 -31.47
CA ALA A 7 31.72 7.40 -30.05
C ALA A 7 30.57 7.80 -29.11
N VAL A 8 29.88 8.92 -29.40
CA VAL A 8 28.71 9.38 -28.61
C VAL A 8 27.56 8.38 -28.68
N TRP A 9 27.27 7.85 -29.88
CA TRP A 9 26.24 6.83 -30.05
C TRP A 9 26.55 5.51 -29.32
N LEU A 10 27.81 5.06 -29.34
CA LEU A 10 28.25 3.88 -28.60
C LEU A 10 28.11 4.08 -27.08
N LEU A 11 28.45 5.25 -26.58
CA LEU A 11 28.28 5.61 -25.16
C LEU A 11 26.80 5.59 -24.76
N PHE A 12 25.94 6.15 -25.60
CA PHE A 12 24.48 6.16 -25.35
C PHE A 12 23.88 4.76 -25.31
N VAL A 13 24.27 3.91 -26.26
CA VAL A 13 23.82 2.49 -26.30
C VAL A 13 24.34 1.73 -25.08
N ALA A 14 25.61 1.94 -24.68
CA ALA A 14 26.16 1.30 -23.48
C ALA A 14 25.42 1.72 -22.21
N LEU A 15 25.08 3.01 -22.09
CA LEU A 15 24.29 3.52 -20.95
C LEU A 15 22.88 2.94 -20.93
N ALA A 16 22.20 2.89 -22.08
CA ALA A 16 20.87 2.29 -22.19
C ALA A 16 20.87 0.80 -21.81
N VAL A 17 21.87 0.04 -22.26
CA VAL A 17 22.06 -1.37 -21.89
C VAL A 17 22.31 -1.51 -20.38
N ALA A 18 23.15 -0.65 -19.80
CA ALA A 18 23.42 -0.66 -18.36
C ALA A 18 22.15 -0.40 -17.54
N ILE A 19 21.32 0.57 -17.94
CA ILE A 19 20.02 0.84 -17.28
C ILE A 19 19.10 -0.38 -17.36
N VAL A 20 18.96 -1.00 -18.52
CA VAL A 20 18.13 -2.20 -18.70
C VAL A 20 18.64 -3.38 -17.87
N LEU A 21 19.96 -3.55 -17.76
CA LEU A 21 20.57 -4.61 -16.95
C LEU A 21 20.34 -4.37 -15.45
N VAL A 22 20.49 -3.14 -14.96
CA VAL A 22 20.21 -2.76 -13.57
C VAL A 22 18.73 -2.98 -13.26
N GLU A 23 17.84 -2.56 -14.14
CA GLU A 23 16.39 -2.76 -13.95
C GLU A 23 16.00 -4.25 -13.97
N ARG A 24 16.61 -5.07 -14.83
CA ARG A 24 16.44 -6.52 -14.81
C ARG A 24 16.98 -7.15 -13.53
N GLN A 25 18.14 -6.69 -13.04
CA GLN A 25 18.72 -7.18 -11.80
C GLN A 25 17.85 -6.85 -10.58
N HIS A 26 17.26 -5.65 -10.53
CA HIS A 26 16.28 -5.29 -9.51
C HIS A 26 15.02 -6.16 -9.57
N ARG A 27 14.49 -6.42 -10.76
CA ARG A 27 13.32 -7.31 -10.95
C ARG A 27 13.63 -8.77 -10.58
N THR A 28 14.82 -9.29 -10.92
CA THR A 28 15.21 -10.66 -10.57
C THR A 28 15.59 -10.83 -9.12
N ALA A 29 16.20 -9.82 -8.47
CA ALA A 29 16.46 -9.83 -7.02
C ALA A 29 15.17 -9.84 -6.21
N THR A 30 14.15 -9.07 -6.64
CA THR A 30 12.80 -9.09 -6.04
C THR A 30 12.11 -10.44 -6.27
N SER A 31 12.34 -11.10 -7.42
CA SER A 31 11.77 -12.42 -7.74
C SER A 31 12.49 -13.57 -7.03
N ALA A 32 13.80 -13.48 -6.80
CA ALA A 32 14.58 -14.56 -6.16
C ALA A 32 14.38 -14.60 -4.63
N ALA A 33 14.06 -13.45 -3.99
CA ALA A 33 13.60 -13.41 -2.59
C ALA A 33 12.20 -14.01 -2.40
N ALA A 34 11.46 -14.28 -3.50
CA ALA A 34 10.13 -14.87 -3.52
C ALA A 34 10.14 -16.42 -3.44
N GLY A 35 11.15 -17.04 -2.81
CA GLY A 35 11.16 -18.46 -2.52
C GLY A 35 9.90 -18.90 -1.81
N SER A 36 9.00 -19.63 -2.51
CA SER A 36 7.72 -20.21 -2.05
C SER A 36 6.67 -19.25 -1.47
N ARG A 37 6.68 -17.98 -1.88
CA ARG A 37 5.62 -17.05 -1.47
C ARG A 37 4.30 -17.46 -2.14
N ASP A 38 3.23 -17.55 -1.35
CA ASP A 38 1.89 -17.82 -1.87
C ASP A 38 1.47 -16.68 -2.84
N GLU A 39 1.48 -16.98 -4.14
CA GLU A 39 1.15 -16.03 -5.23
C GLU A 39 -0.25 -15.41 -5.09
N ARG A 40 -1.10 -16.01 -4.26
CA ARG A 40 -2.43 -15.48 -3.96
C ARG A 40 -2.44 -14.42 -2.85
N ARG A 41 -1.33 -14.18 -2.17
CA ARG A 41 -1.30 -13.12 -1.16
C ARG A 41 -1.46 -11.75 -1.80
N LEU A 42 -2.31 -10.92 -1.17
CA LEU A 42 -2.52 -9.54 -1.61
C LEU A 42 -1.25 -8.70 -1.44
N LEU A 43 -0.61 -8.80 -0.27
CA LEU A 43 0.60 -8.04 0.01
C LEU A 43 1.83 -8.71 -0.64
N PRO A 44 2.70 -7.92 -1.30
CA PRO A 44 3.89 -8.44 -1.97
C PRO A 44 5.02 -8.82 -1.01
N VAL A 45 4.93 -8.42 0.27
CA VAL A 45 5.91 -8.70 1.34
C VAL A 45 5.19 -9.09 2.63
N GLU A 46 5.92 -9.64 3.59
CA GLU A 46 5.37 -9.88 4.93
C GLU A 46 5.13 -8.55 5.67
N VAL A 47 4.13 -8.53 6.56
CA VAL A 47 3.80 -7.32 7.34
C VAL A 47 4.98 -6.81 8.15
N ALA A 48 5.86 -7.71 8.59
CA ALA A 48 7.07 -7.36 9.33
C ALA A 48 8.08 -6.50 8.52
N GLU A 49 8.04 -6.58 7.19
CA GLU A 49 8.89 -5.81 6.28
C GLU A 49 8.31 -4.43 5.96
N LEU A 50 7.04 -4.21 6.29
CA LEU A 50 6.38 -2.93 6.05
C LEU A 50 6.78 -1.90 7.10
N GLY A 51 7.09 -0.68 6.63
CA GLY A 51 7.36 0.49 7.45
C GLY A 51 6.14 1.37 7.65
N ALA A 52 5.24 1.42 6.64
CA ALA A 52 4.01 2.20 6.74
C ALA A 52 2.87 1.59 5.89
N ILE A 53 1.64 1.87 6.30
CA ILE A 53 0.42 1.63 5.53
C ILE A 53 -0.41 2.91 5.58
N GLU A 54 -0.84 3.35 4.41
CA GLU A 54 -1.76 4.47 4.25
C GLU A 54 -3.10 3.98 3.71
N VAL A 55 -4.17 4.49 4.28
CA VAL A 55 -5.53 4.21 3.84
C VAL A 55 -6.23 5.54 3.60
N MET A 56 -6.54 5.83 2.34
CA MET A 56 -7.44 6.90 1.99
C MET A 56 -8.88 6.37 2.07
N HIS A 57 -9.73 7.05 2.83
CA HIS A 57 -11.14 6.73 2.96
C HIS A 57 -11.96 8.01 2.90
N LYS A 58 -12.87 8.12 1.94
CA LYS A 58 -13.74 9.29 1.72
C LYS A 58 -12.95 10.62 1.69
N GLY A 59 -11.82 10.62 0.98
CA GLY A 59 -10.96 11.80 0.83
C GLY A 59 -10.06 12.12 2.02
N THR A 60 -10.11 11.33 3.09
CA THR A 60 -9.23 11.49 4.26
C THR A 60 -8.12 10.44 4.23
N LEU A 61 -6.87 10.87 4.37
CA LEU A 61 -5.70 10.00 4.42
C LEU A 61 -5.34 9.67 5.86
N HIS A 62 -5.34 8.38 6.18
CA HIS A 62 -4.94 7.82 7.47
C HIS A 62 -3.62 7.10 7.30
N ARG A 63 -2.58 7.53 8.03
CA ARG A 63 -1.25 6.94 7.97
C ARG A 63 -0.92 6.21 9.26
N PHE A 64 -0.47 4.98 9.10
CA PHE A 64 0.08 4.12 10.14
C PHE A 64 1.53 3.89 9.85
N GLU A 65 2.41 4.04 10.83
CA GLU A 65 3.85 3.86 10.69
C GLU A 65 4.43 2.98 11.79
N ARG A 66 5.62 2.44 11.53
CA ARG A 66 6.43 1.83 12.58
C ARG A 66 7.41 2.87 13.13
N ASP A 67 7.49 2.93 14.46
CA ASP A 67 8.52 3.70 15.14
C ASP A 67 9.90 3.05 14.99
N PRO A 68 11.01 3.67 15.45
CA PRO A 68 12.34 3.08 15.40
C PRO A 68 12.49 1.78 16.19
N ALA A 69 11.60 1.51 17.16
CA ALA A 69 11.55 0.26 17.92
C ALA A 69 10.74 -0.83 17.20
N GLY A 70 10.10 -0.49 16.07
CA GLY A 70 9.29 -1.39 15.24
C GLY A 70 7.82 -1.49 15.66
N ALA A 71 7.37 -0.71 16.65
CA ALA A 71 5.98 -0.68 17.07
C ALA A 71 5.13 0.18 16.12
N TRP A 72 3.91 -0.29 15.81
CA TRP A 72 2.98 0.49 15.02
C TRP A 72 2.38 1.64 15.81
N PHE A 73 2.21 2.78 15.15
CA PHE A 73 1.45 3.90 15.68
C PHE A 73 0.60 4.56 14.57
N TYR A 74 -0.45 5.24 14.99
CA TYR A 74 -1.28 6.04 14.09
C TYR A 74 -0.72 7.45 14.02
N HIS A 75 -0.27 7.86 12.84
CA HIS A 75 0.34 9.18 12.61
C HIS A 75 -0.70 10.31 12.51
N GLY A 76 -1.99 9.97 12.34
CA GLY A 76 -3.07 10.96 12.23
C GLY A 76 -3.50 11.25 10.79
N ILE A 77 -4.24 12.33 10.63
CA ILE A 77 -4.78 12.82 9.36
C ILE A 77 -3.81 13.86 8.81
N HIS A 78 -3.23 13.63 7.64
CA HIS A 78 -2.43 14.64 6.97
C HIS A 78 -3.33 15.59 6.16
N THR A 79 -3.68 16.73 6.76
CA THR A 79 -4.23 17.89 6.07
C THR A 79 -3.16 18.98 5.97
N GLY A 80 -2.13 18.75 5.14
CA GLY A 80 -1.28 19.81 4.57
C GLY A 80 -0.49 20.75 5.47
N SER A 81 -0.51 20.64 6.80
CA SER A 81 0.31 21.45 7.71
C SER A 81 1.16 20.57 8.60
N GLU A 82 2.48 20.69 8.42
CA GLU A 82 3.51 20.07 9.25
C GLU A 82 3.45 20.59 10.69
N GLN A 83 2.56 20.07 11.49
CA GLN A 83 2.70 20.20 12.94
C GLN A 83 3.31 18.91 13.47
N GLN A 84 4.55 19.00 13.93
CA GLN A 84 5.21 17.95 14.72
C GLN A 84 4.36 17.68 15.97
N HIS A 85 3.54 16.65 15.89
CA HIS A 85 2.79 16.15 17.02
C HIS A 85 3.66 15.10 17.72
N GLY A 86 3.93 15.29 18.99
CA GLY A 86 4.60 14.29 19.81
C GLY A 86 3.71 13.03 19.86
N HIS A 87 4.14 11.97 19.18
CA HIS A 87 3.45 10.70 19.18
C HIS A 87 3.86 9.91 20.42
N ASN A 88 3.07 10.05 21.49
CA ASN A 88 3.13 9.09 22.58
C ASN A 88 2.51 7.78 22.07
N ALA A 89 3.35 6.78 21.80
CA ALA A 89 2.91 5.45 21.44
C ALA A 89 2.03 4.89 22.57
N ASP A 90 0.72 4.82 22.31
CA ASP A 90 -0.22 4.09 23.16
C ASP A 90 -0.04 2.58 22.91
N PRO A 91 0.50 1.79 23.87
CA PRO A 91 0.76 0.37 23.66
C PRO A 91 -0.51 -0.42 23.30
N ALA A 92 -1.67 0.00 23.78
CA ALA A 92 -2.94 -0.64 23.45
C ALA A 92 -3.33 -0.38 21.98
N ALA A 93 -3.14 0.86 21.50
CA ALA A 93 -3.34 1.19 20.09
C ALA A 93 -2.33 0.45 19.21
N ALA A 94 -1.06 0.39 19.59
CA ALA A 94 -0.03 -0.35 18.85
C ALA A 94 -0.40 -1.83 18.69
N ALA A 95 -0.83 -2.49 19.74
CA ALA A 95 -1.27 -3.88 19.71
C ALA A 95 -2.52 -4.09 18.82
N GLN A 96 -3.46 -3.14 18.83
CA GLN A 96 -4.65 -3.18 17.99
C GLN A 96 -4.28 -3.03 16.51
N ILE A 97 -3.38 -2.10 16.18
CA ILE A 97 -2.88 -1.89 14.82
C ILE A 97 -2.12 -3.12 14.33
N GLU A 98 -1.20 -3.66 15.13
CA GLU A 98 -0.44 -4.88 14.79
C GLU A 98 -1.38 -6.07 14.51
N LYS A 99 -2.41 -6.26 15.34
CA LYS A 99 -3.41 -7.32 15.14
C LYS A 99 -4.16 -7.15 13.82
N ALA A 100 -4.61 -5.93 13.52
CA ALA A 100 -5.34 -5.65 12.28
C ALA A 100 -4.46 -5.87 11.05
N PHE A 101 -3.22 -5.39 11.05
CA PHE A 101 -2.30 -5.56 9.92
C PHE A 101 -1.77 -6.99 9.78
N THR A 102 -1.59 -7.71 10.87
CA THR A 102 -1.30 -9.16 10.81
C THR A 102 -2.45 -9.92 10.13
N GLY A 103 -3.69 -9.55 10.44
CA GLY A 103 -4.87 -10.08 9.74
C GLY A 103 -4.86 -9.71 8.25
N PHE A 104 -4.68 -8.44 7.95
CA PHE A 104 -4.62 -7.94 6.57
C PHE A 104 -3.48 -8.57 5.76
N GLY A 105 -2.32 -8.83 6.36
CA GLY A 105 -1.18 -9.50 5.71
C GLY A 105 -1.46 -10.94 5.29
N ARG A 106 -2.51 -11.56 5.84
CA ARG A 106 -2.98 -12.91 5.45
C ARG A 106 -4.02 -12.88 4.35
N THR A 107 -4.39 -11.69 3.85
CA THR A 107 -5.38 -11.53 2.79
C THR A 107 -4.93 -12.26 1.53
N ARG A 108 -5.82 -13.07 0.98
CA ARG A 108 -5.62 -13.80 -0.26
C ARG A 108 -6.57 -13.30 -1.33
N MET A 109 -6.08 -13.24 -2.53
CA MET A 109 -6.87 -13.04 -3.73
C MET A 109 -7.59 -14.34 -4.08
N GLU A 110 -8.90 -14.25 -4.34
CA GLU A 110 -9.74 -15.43 -4.56
C GLU A 110 -10.07 -15.63 -6.04
N ARG A 111 -10.57 -14.57 -6.70
CA ARG A 111 -11.01 -14.58 -8.09
C ARG A 111 -10.37 -13.41 -8.83
N GLN A 112 -10.24 -13.53 -10.14
CA GLN A 112 -9.71 -12.49 -11.01
C GLN A 112 -10.67 -12.24 -12.17
N PHE A 113 -10.84 -10.97 -12.53
CA PHE A 113 -11.68 -10.51 -13.61
C PHE A 113 -10.91 -9.53 -14.49
N PRO A 114 -11.02 -9.58 -15.82
CA PRO A 114 -10.43 -8.57 -16.69
C PRO A 114 -10.97 -7.19 -16.34
N LEU A 115 -10.10 -6.20 -16.25
CA LEU A 115 -10.50 -4.81 -16.00
C LEU A 115 -11.10 -4.22 -17.28
N ASN A 116 -12.36 -3.76 -17.20
CA ASN A 116 -12.97 -2.91 -18.21
C ASN A 116 -13.10 -1.49 -17.65
N ILE A 117 -12.16 -0.62 -18.00
CA ILE A 117 -12.12 0.77 -17.50
C ILE A 117 -13.37 1.55 -17.93
N GLN A 118 -13.93 1.27 -19.11
CA GLN A 118 -15.08 2.01 -19.65
C GLN A 118 -16.38 1.66 -18.92
N ALA A 119 -16.54 0.41 -18.53
CA ALA A 119 -17.72 -0.03 -17.81
C ALA A 119 -17.67 0.28 -16.31
N ASP A 120 -16.46 0.27 -15.73
CA ASP A 120 -16.17 0.43 -14.27
C ASP A 120 -17.17 -0.30 -13.35
N GLU A 121 -17.57 -1.50 -13.76
CA GLU A 121 -18.56 -2.31 -13.06
C GLU A 121 -18.14 -2.69 -11.63
N PHE A 122 -16.83 -2.63 -11.34
CA PHE A 122 -16.25 -2.92 -10.04
C PHE A 122 -16.03 -1.67 -9.19
N GLN A 123 -16.25 -0.46 -9.75
CA GLN A 123 -16.02 0.85 -9.13
C GLN A 123 -14.60 1.02 -8.56
N VAL A 124 -13.61 0.54 -9.32
CA VAL A 124 -12.19 0.62 -8.94
C VAL A 124 -11.46 1.79 -9.60
N THR A 125 -12.06 2.48 -10.57
CA THR A 125 -11.44 3.61 -11.29
C THR A 125 -11.57 4.92 -10.49
N ARG A 126 -12.58 5.03 -9.61
CA ARG A 126 -12.79 6.15 -8.69
C ARG A 126 -13.10 5.62 -7.29
N PRO A 127 -12.13 4.97 -6.64
CA PRO A 127 -12.38 4.28 -5.39
C PRO A 127 -12.58 5.26 -4.25
N GLU A 128 -13.50 4.95 -3.32
CA GLU A 128 -13.62 5.65 -2.03
C GLU A 128 -12.52 5.24 -1.06
N ILE A 129 -11.96 4.04 -1.25
CA ILE A 129 -10.92 3.47 -0.41
C ILE A 129 -9.70 3.18 -1.28
N PHE A 130 -8.54 3.71 -0.88
CA PHE A 130 -7.28 3.46 -1.56
C PHE A 130 -6.22 3.10 -0.52
N ILE A 131 -5.53 2.00 -0.73
CA ILE A 131 -4.53 1.48 0.21
C ILE A 131 -3.15 1.56 -0.43
N MET A 132 -2.19 2.13 0.28
CA MET A 132 -0.78 2.19 -0.11
C MET A 132 0.05 1.52 0.97
N VAL A 133 0.96 0.65 0.57
CA VAL A 133 1.88 -0.03 1.49
C VAL A 133 3.31 0.36 1.16
N TYR A 134 4.10 0.61 2.18
CA TYR A 134 5.48 1.07 2.06
C TYR A 134 6.41 0.11 2.78
N GLN A 135 7.52 -0.22 2.16
CA GLN A 135 8.60 -0.93 2.83
C GLN A 135 9.35 0.01 3.78
N SER A 136 9.97 -0.55 4.82
CA SER A 136 10.76 0.25 5.77
C SER A 136 11.82 1.07 5.05
N LYS A 137 11.90 2.37 5.39
CA LYS A 137 12.84 3.36 4.83
C LYS A 137 12.62 3.73 3.36
N GLU A 138 11.58 3.25 2.73
CA GLU A 138 11.26 3.60 1.34
C GLU A 138 10.21 4.73 1.29
N ALA A 139 10.47 5.76 0.48
CA ALA A 139 9.55 6.88 0.27
C ALA A 139 8.46 6.56 -0.76
N GLN A 140 8.72 5.61 -1.64
CA GLN A 140 7.77 5.20 -2.66
C GLN A 140 6.93 4.00 -2.18
N PRO A 141 5.63 3.98 -2.46
CA PRO A 141 4.80 2.84 -2.10
C PRO A 141 5.23 1.59 -2.88
N LEU A 142 5.42 0.50 -2.16
CA LEU A 142 5.72 -0.82 -2.70
C LEU A 142 4.55 -1.37 -3.52
N ALA A 143 3.33 -1.14 -3.05
CA ALA A 143 2.11 -1.51 -3.76
C ALA A 143 0.97 -0.53 -3.43
N ARG A 144 0.02 -0.43 -4.36
CA ARG A 144 -1.15 0.43 -4.27
C ARG A 144 -2.38 -0.33 -4.72
N TYR A 145 -3.49 -0.18 -3.98
CA TYR A 145 -4.71 -0.92 -4.21
C TYR A 145 -5.91 0.03 -4.23
N ALA A 146 -6.63 0.05 -5.35
CA ALA A 146 -7.95 0.67 -5.44
C ALA A 146 -8.99 -0.33 -4.97
N VAL A 147 -9.79 0.01 -3.96
CA VAL A 147 -10.81 -0.87 -3.40
C VAL A 147 -12.17 -0.45 -3.93
N GLY A 148 -12.82 -1.35 -4.65
CA GLY A 148 -14.13 -1.18 -5.26
C GLY A 148 -15.29 -1.53 -4.34
N ILE A 149 -16.43 -1.86 -4.95
CA ILE A 149 -17.65 -2.25 -4.23
C ILE A 149 -17.57 -3.67 -3.67
N VAL A 150 -18.48 -3.98 -2.76
CA VAL A 150 -18.75 -5.35 -2.31
C VAL A 150 -19.30 -6.16 -3.49
N ALA A 151 -18.80 -7.37 -3.67
CA ALA A 151 -19.26 -8.24 -4.74
C ALA A 151 -20.71 -8.74 -4.47
N PRO A 152 -21.43 -9.20 -5.49
CA PRO A 152 -22.80 -9.67 -5.33
C PRO A 152 -23.00 -10.82 -4.34
N ASP A 153 -21.92 -11.55 -4.01
CA ASP A 153 -21.95 -12.61 -2.99
C ASP A 153 -22.04 -12.08 -1.55
N GLY A 154 -21.87 -10.76 -1.34
CA GLY A 154 -21.95 -10.09 -0.05
C GLY A 154 -20.75 -10.31 0.87
N VAL A 155 -19.85 -11.24 0.54
CA VAL A 155 -18.71 -11.63 1.39
C VAL A 155 -17.35 -11.28 0.80
N SER A 156 -17.31 -11.01 -0.51
CA SER A 156 -16.10 -10.61 -1.23
C SER A 156 -16.13 -9.11 -1.57
N ARG A 157 -14.98 -8.52 -1.81
CA ARG A 157 -14.81 -7.13 -2.25
C ARG A 157 -13.84 -7.06 -3.40
N TYR A 158 -14.14 -6.22 -4.38
CA TYR A 158 -13.25 -6.01 -5.51
C TYR A 158 -12.06 -5.14 -5.15
N VAL A 159 -10.88 -5.52 -5.63
CA VAL A 159 -9.63 -4.78 -5.44
C VAL A 159 -8.84 -4.80 -6.73
N LEU A 160 -8.33 -3.63 -7.13
CA LEU A 160 -7.43 -3.47 -8.27
C LEU A 160 -6.03 -3.09 -7.76
N PRO A 161 -5.02 -3.95 -7.90
CA PRO A 161 -3.64 -3.51 -7.78
C PRO A 161 -3.31 -2.51 -8.88
N VAL A 162 -2.80 -1.35 -8.52
CA VAL A 162 -2.47 -0.29 -9.51
C VAL A 162 -1.41 -0.79 -10.49
N GLY A 163 -1.72 -0.67 -11.78
CA GLY A 163 -0.89 -1.22 -12.87
C GLY A 163 -1.28 -2.63 -13.30
N SER A 164 -2.24 -3.28 -12.62
CA SER A 164 -2.82 -4.55 -13.07
C SER A 164 -3.89 -4.33 -14.15
N THR A 165 -4.02 -5.29 -15.05
CA THR A 165 -5.13 -5.40 -16.00
C THR A 165 -6.27 -6.29 -15.49
N TYR A 166 -6.16 -6.76 -14.25
CA TYR A 166 -7.14 -7.62 -13.61
C TYR A 166 -7.59 -7.04 -12.27
N VAL A 167 -8.90 -7.02 -12.06
CA VAL A 167 -9.53 -6.80 -10.75
C VAL A 167 -9.60 -8.14 -10.03
N MET A 168 -9.36 -8.13 -8.75
CA MET A 168 -9.36 -9.31 -7.90
C MET A 168 -10.45 -9.21 -6.85
N THR A 169 -10.90 -10.34 -6.29
CA THR A 169 -11.71 -10.33 -5.06
C THR A 169 -10.86 -10.76 -3.88
N ILE A 170 -11.16 -10.14 -2.74
CA ILE A 170 -10.66 -10.52 -1.41
C ILE A 170 -11.86 -10.62 -0.47
N ALA A 171 -11.68 -11.27 0.66
CA ALA A 171 -12.73 -11.31 1.68
C ALA A 171 -13.06 -9.90 2.20
N ASN A 172 -14.34 -9.50 2.15
CA ASN A 172 -14.80 -8.13 2.50
C ASN A 172 -14.41 -7.72 3.92
N TYR A 173 -14.47 -8.64 4.88
CA TYR A 173 -14.15 -8.37 6.28
C TYR A 173 -12.71 -7.82 6.49
N GLN A 174 -11.78 -8.06 5.56
CA GLN A 174 -10.43 -7.52 5.63
C GLN A 174 -10.44 -5.99 5.48
N ILE A 175 -11.29 -5.49 4.60
CA ILE A 175 -11.46 -4.03 4.42
C ILE A 175 -12.24 -3.46 5.60
N ASP A 176 -13.32 -4.14 6.04
CA ASP A 176 -14.10 -3.70 7.19
C ASP A 176 -13.22 -3.60 8.45
N ASN A 177 -12.30 -4.54 8.68
CA ASN A 177 -11.34 -4.50 9.78
C ASN A 177 -10.42 -3.27 9.70
N LEU A 178 -9.95 -2.89 8.51
CA LEU A 178 -9.14 -1.67 8.34
C LEU A 178 -9.95 -0.42 8.62
N LEU A 179 -11.21 -0.35 8.17
CA LEU A 179 -12.09 0.79 8.43
C LEU A 179 -12.44 0.89 9.92
N ASN A 180 -12.73 -0.23 10.57
CA ASN A 180 -12.97 -0.28 12.01
C ASN A 180 -11.73 0.15 12.81
N LEU A 181 -10.52 -0.23 12.36
CA LEU A 181 -9.28 0.25 12.96
C LEU A 181 -9.18 1.78 12.87
N ILE A 182 -9.40 2.35 11.67
CA ILE A 182 -9.37 3.79 11.45
C ILE A 182 -10.35 4.50 12.38
N GLN A 183 -11.57 4.00 12.50
CA GLN A 183 -12.57 4.56 13.40
C GLN A 183 -12.11 4.50 14.87
N ALA A 184 -11.62 3.36 15.31
CA ALA A 184 -11.19 3.16 16.70
C ALA A 184 -10.02 4.04 17.12
N VAL A 185 -9.05 4.34 16.21
CA VAL A 185 -7.89 5.17 16.50
C VAL A 185 -8.14 6.65 16.20
N GLY A 186 -9.04 6.97 15.25
CA GLY A 186 -9.37 8.32 14.83
C GLY A 186 -10.39 9.02 15.75
N GLU A 187 -11.26 8.26 16.41
CA GLU A 187 -12.30 8.78 17.32
C GLU A 187 -11.81 8.98 18.77
N LYS A 188 -10.57 8.65 19.12
CA LYS A 188 -10.02 9.03 20.42
C LYS A 188 -9.92 10.56 20.43
N PRO A 189 -10.76 11.28 21.22
CA PRO A 189 -10.73 12.73 21.26
C PRO A 189 -9.34 13.16 21.71
N GLY A 190 -8.60 13.76 20.76
CA GLY A 190 -7.32 14.36 21.03
C GLY A 190 -7.47 15.35 22.18
N GLN A 191 -6.70 15.18 23.20
CA GLN A 191 -6.35 16.16 24.19
C GLN A 191 -6.12 17.50 23.50
N GLY A 192 -6.99 18.49 23.76
CA GLY A 192 -6.70 19.84 23.29
C GLY A 192 -7.90 20.76 23.12
N THR A 193 -8.82 20.81 24.08
CA THR A 193 -9.52 22.07 24.36
C THR A 193 -9.27 22.45 25.81
N SER A 194 -8.08 23.02 26.06
CA SER A 194 -7.86 23.88 27.21
C SER A 194 -8.77 25.08 27.00
N LYS A 195 -9.94 25.08 27.65
CA LYS A 195 -10.70 26.29 27.89
C LYS A 195 -9.84 27.23 28.70
N LYS A 196 -9.65 28.39 28.13
CA LYS A 196 -9.41 29.60 28.90
C LYS A 196 -10.48 30.60 28.55
#